data_ff45822e17df958a6884886a71ed7a5e
#
_entry.id   ff45822e17df958a6884886a71ed7a5e
#
_cell.length_a   1.000
_cell.length_b   1.000
_cell.length_c   1.000
_cell.angle_alpha   90.00
_cell.angle_beta   90.00
_cell.angle_gamma   90.00
#
_symmetry.space_group_name_H-M   'P 1'
#
loop_
_entity.id
_entity.type
_entity.pdbx_description
1 polymer ?
#
loop_
_entity_poly.entity_id
_entity_poly.type
_entity_poly.pdbx_seq_one_letter_code
_entity_poly.pdbx_strand_id
1 'polypeptide(L)'
;MEKRFFWLKLRETFFNETYIKAMRTFKNGDSLVLTYLEMALYSLKSNGVIERGELTPSLADEISIAINEPVARVKKTIELLTKARVAELDGDRLYLTEMMKLM
;
A
#
# COMPACT_ATOMS: atom_id res chain seq x y z
N MET A 1 24.80 -18.15 -3.14
CA MET A 1 23.52 -17.67 -2.55
C MET A 1 22.59 -17.27 -3.68
N GLU A 2 21.45 -17.91 -3.75
CA GLU A 2 20.48 -17.58 -4.77
C GLU A 2 19.80 -16.26 -4.45
N LYS A 3 19.72 -15.38 -5.42
CA LYS A 3 18.92 -14.16 -5.32
C LYS A 3 17.49 -14.48 -5.70
N ARG A 4 16.56 -14.18 -4.83
CA ARG A 4 15.13 -14.27 -5.13
C ARG A 4 14.63 -12.90 -5.56
N PHE A 5 13.86 -12.88 -6.63
CA PHE A 5 13.21 -11.69 -7.12
C PHE A 5 11.71 -11.81 -6.87
N PHE A 6 11.14 -10.75 -6.32
CA PHE A 6 9.70 -10.64 -6.12
C PHE A 6 9.16 -9.62 -7.10
N TRP A 7 8.04 -9.92 -7.72
CA TRP A 7 7.51 -9.12 -8.81
C TRP A 7 6.12 -8.60 -8.48
N LEU A 8 5.87 -7.34 -8.82
CA LEU A 8 4.54 -6.77 -8.85
C LEU A 8 4.20 -6.56 -10.33
N LYS A 9 3.21 -7.32 -10.83
CA LYS A 9 2.83 -7.29 -12.24
C LYS A 9 1.69 -6.30 -12.45
N LEU A 10 2.03 -5.03 -12.64
CA LEU A 10 1.04 -4.01 -12.91
C LEU A 10 0.49 -4.17 -14.32
N ARG A 11 -0.83 -4.08 -14.45
CA ARG A 11 -1.47 -4.08 -15.76
C ARG A 11 -1.25 -2.72 -16.42
N GLU A 12 -1.22 -2.71 -17.76
CA GLU A 12 -1.14 -1.47 -18.54
C GLU A 12 -2.28 -0.50 -18.23
N THR A 13 -3.41 -1.03 -17.72
CA THR A 13 -4.60 -0.27 -17.38
C THR A 13 -4.62 0.22 -15.94
N PHE A 14 -3.53 0.05 -15.17
CA PHE A 14 -3.50 0.40 -13.75
C PHE A 14 -3.99 1.83 -13.49
N PHE A 15 -3.53 2.81 -14.25
CA PHE A 15 -3.93 4.21 -14.06
C PHE A 15 -5.35 4.50 -14.55
N ASN A 16 -6.00 3.55 -15.19
CA ASN A 16 -7.40 3.66 -15.63
C ASN A 16 -8.36 3.04 -14.61
N GLU A 17 -7.84 2.39 -13.56
CA GLU A 17 -8.68 1.86 -12.50
C GLU A 17 -9.41 3.01 -11.80
N THR A 18 -10.70 2.82 -11.55
CA THR A 18 -11.56 3.87 -10.98
C THR A 18 -11.01 4.38 -9.65
N TYR A 19 -10.56 3.49 -8.78
CA TYR A 19 -10.05 3.91 -7.47
C TYR A 19 -8.74 4.70 -7.59
N ILE A 20 -7.89 4.38 -8.57
CA ILE A 20 -6.66 5.14 -8.80
C ILE A 20 -6.99 6.54 -9.31
N LYS A 21 -7.92 6.65 -10.27
CA LYS A 21 -8.37 7.96 -10.76
C LYS A 21 -8.98 8.79 -9.65
N ALA A 22 -9.80 8.17 -8.78
CA ALA A 22 -10.42 8.85 -7.65
C ALA A 22 -9.36 9.36 -6.66
N MET A 23 -8.36 8.55 -6.33
CA MET A 23 -7.26 8.97 -5.44
C MET A 23 -6.52 10.19 -5.99
N ARG A 24 -6.32 10.24 -7.29
CA ARG A 24 -5.59 11.34 -7.94
C ARG A 24 -6.36 12.66 -7.93
N THR A 25 -7.66 12.65 -7.62
CA THR A 25 -8.45 13.90 -7.49
C THR A 25 -8.22 14.62 -6.15
N PHE A 26 -7.66 13.93 -5.16
CA PHE A 26 -7.37 14.53 -3.86
C PHE A 26 -6.14 15.42 -3.96
N LYS A 27 -6.01 16.36 -2.99
CA LYS A 27 -4.80 17.15 -2.86
C LYS A 27 -3.61 16.19 -2.68
N ASN A 28 -2.57 16.37 -3.48
CA ASN A 28 -1.40 15.48 -3.49
C ASN A 28 -1.76 14.04 -3.88
N GLY A 29 -2.79 13.88 -4.72
CA GLY A 29 -3.29 12.56 -5.10
C GLY A 29 -2.24 11.67 -5.76
N ASP A 30 -1.34 12.24 -6.57
CA ASP A 30 -0.27 11.48 -7.20
C ASP A 30 0.69 10.91 -6.16
N SER A 31 0.95 11.66 -5.08
CA SER A 31 1.76 11.17 -3.96
C SER A 31 1.07 10.04 -3.22
N LEU A 32 -0.26 10.06 -3.13
CA LEU A 32 -1.02 8.97 -2.50
C LEU A 32 -0.90 7.69 -3.32
N VAL A 33 -0.98 7.79 -4.64
CA VAL A 33 -0.82 6.63 -5.53
C VAL A 33 0.61 6.09 -5.44
N LEU A 34 1.61 6.98 -5.42
CA LEU A 34 3.00 6.57 -5.23
C LEU A 34 3.18 5.83 -3.90
N THR A 35 2.61 6.37 -2.82
CA THR A 35 2.66 5.73 -1.49
C THR A 35 2.03 4.33 -1.54
N TYR A 36 0.92 4.17 -2.23
CA TYR A 36 0.27 2.88 -2.42
C TYR A 36 1.20 1.88 -3.14
N LEU A 37 1.84 2.31 -4.22
CA LEU A 37 2.79 1.47 -4.95
C LEU A 37 3.99 1.08 -4.08
N GLU A 38 4.51 2.02 -3.29
CA GLU A 38 5.60 1.74 -2.36
C GLU A 38 5.19 0.73 -1.29
N MET A 39 3.96 0.84 -0.76
CA MET A 39 3.40 -0.11 0.19
C MET A 39 3.29 -1.50 -0.44
N ALA A 40 2.82 -1.57 -1.68
CA ALA A 40 2.70 -2.84 -2.40
C ALA A 40 4.06 -3.50 -2.59
N LEU A 41 5.06 -2.74 -3.01
CA LEU A 41 6.42 -3.27 -3.17
C LEU A 41 7.01 -3.74 -1.84
N TYR A 42 6.81 -2.96 -0.78
CA TYR A 42 7.25 -3.35 0.56
C TYR A 42 6.61 -4.66 1.02
N SER A 43 5.35 -4.90 0.66
CA SER A 43 4.60 -6.08 1.07
C SER A 43 4.85 -7.34 0.23
N LEU A 44 5.64 -7.25 -0.84
CA LEU A 44 5.85 -8.39 -1.76
C LEU A 44 6.33 -9.66 -1.04
N LYS A 45 7.26 -9.54 -0.12
CA LYS A 45 7.81 -10.68 0.63
C LYS A 45 6.77 -11.33 1.55
N SER A 46 5.71 -10.61 1.87
CA SER A 46 4.64 -11.06 2.74
C SER A 46 3.33 -11.27 1.97
N ASN A 47 3.41 -11.37 0.65
CA ASN A 47 2.26 -11.62 -0.23
C ASN A 47 1.13 -10.59 -0.07
N GLY A 48 1.50 -9.32 0.09
CA GLY A 48 0.53 -8.24 0.18
C GLY A 48 0.01 -7.94 1.58
N VAL A 49 0.60 -8.53 2.61
CA VAL A 49 0.22 -8.30 4.00
C VAL A 49 1.29 -7.47 4.70
N ILE A 50 0.88 -6.41 5.38
CA ILE A 50 1.78 -5.58 6.18
C ILE A 50 1.33 -5.66 7.64
N GLU A 51 2.25 -6.02 8.53
CA GLU A 51 2.00 -6.11 9.98
C GLU A 51 2.76 -5.04 10.74
N ARG A 52 2.17 -4.58 11.85
CA ARG A 52 2.86 -3.68 12.75
C ARG A 52 3.93 -4.43 13.53
N GLY A 53 5.12 -3.85 13.61
CA GLY A 53 6.18 -4.34 14.50
C GLY A 53 5.94 -3.93 15.94
N GLU A 54 6.66 -4.56 16.88
CA GLU A 54 6.46 -4.34 18.32
C GLU A 54 6.92 -2.95 18.79
N LEU A 55 7.83 -2.32 18.05
CA LEU A 55 8.44 -1.06 18.48
C LEU A 55 7.69 0.18 18.02
N THR A 56 6.75 0.03 17.11
CA THR A 56 6.02 1.17 16.56
C THR A 56 4.64 1.31 17.19
N PRO A 57 4.16 2.56 17.43
CA PRO A 57 2.89 2.77 18.09
C PRO A 57 1.66 2.43 17.23
N SER A 58 1.80 2.43 15.91
CA SER A 58 0.70 2.11 15.01
C SER A 58 1.22 1.49 13.72
N LEU A 59 0.31 0.84 12.98
CA LEU A 59 0.61 0.29 11.65
C LEU A 59 1.05 1.40 10.69
N ALA A 60 0.39 2.56 10.74
CA ALA A 60 0.76 3.68 9.87
C ALA A 60 2.17 4.18 10.17
N ASP A 61 2.58 4.22 11.43
CA ASP A 61 3.96 4.58 11.81
C ASP A 61 4.96 3.55 11.27
N GLU A 62 4.63 2.26 11.38
CA GLU A 62 5.47 1.19 10.85
C GLU A 62 5.69 1.37 9.34
N ILE A 63 4.62 1.58 8.60
CA ILE A 63 4.69 1.76 7.15
C ILE A 63 5.44 3.05 6.81
N SER A 64 5.16 4.14 7.53
CA SER A 64 5.84 5.42 7.33
C SER A 64 7.36 5.28 7.39
N ILE A 65 7.85 4.55 8.38
CA ILE A 65 9.29 4.29 8.53
C ILE A 65 9.80 3.40 7.39
N ALA A 66 9.07 2.33 7.10
CA ALA A 66 9.49 1.33 6.13
C ALA A 66 9.65 1.89 4.71
N ILE A 67 8.73 2.77 4.29
CA ILE A 67 8.74 3.33 2.94
C ILE A 67 9.22 4.77 2.88
N ASN A 68 9.58 5.35 4.02
CA ASN A 68 10.08 6.72 4.13
C ASN A 68 9.09 7.77 3.58
N GLU A 69 7.83 7.65 4.00
CA GLU A 69 6.78 8.59 3.65
C GLU A 69 6.16 9.19 4.93
N PRO A 70 5.64 10.43 4.90
CA PRO A 70 5.02 11.02 6.09
C PRO A 70 3.84 10.17 6.59
N VAL A 71 3.72 10.03 7.90
CA VAL A 71 2.67 9.21 8.51
C VAL A 71 1.27 9.69 8.13
N ALA A 72 1.07 11.00 7.99
CA ALA A 72 -0.23 11.55 7.58
C ALA A 72 -0.62 11.08 6.18
N ARG A 73 0.36 10.99 5.27
CA ARG A 73 0.13 10.50 3.91
C ARG A 73 -0.20 9.01 3.92
N VAL A 74 0.51 8.23 4.73
CA VAL A 74 0.24 6.79 4.89
C VAL A 74 -1.18 6.57 5.42
N LYS A 75 -1.57 7.31 6.46
CA LYS A 75 -2.92 7.22 7.02
C LYS A 75 -4.00 7.53 5.99
N LYS A 76 -3.80 8.58 5.20
CA LYS A 76 -4.76 8.97 4.16
C LYS A 76 -4.85 7.91 3.08
N THR A 77 -3.70 7.36 2.68
CA THR A 77 -3.66 6.29 1.67
C THR A 77 -4.43 5.06 2.15
N ILE A 78 -4.18 4.61 3.39
CA ILE A 78 -4.89 3.47 3.97
C ILE A 78 -6.40 3.74 4.02
N GLU A 79 -6.79 4.94 4.46
CA GLU A 79 -8.20 5.33 4.53
C GLU A 79 -8.89 5.19 3.17
N LEU A 80 -8.28 5.73 2.11
CA LEU A 80 -8.86 5.69 0.77
C LEU A 80 -8.90 4.28 0.20
N LEU A 81 -7.85 3.49 0.42
CA LEU A 81 -7.79 2.11 -0.05
C LEU A 81 -8.87 1.25 0.61
N THR A 82 -9.09 1.43 1.92
CA THR A 82 -10.11 0.66 2.64
C THR A 82 -11.52 1.09 2.23
N LYS A 83 -11.74 2.37 2.01
CA LYS A 83 -13.02 2.88 1.50
C LYS A 83 -13.32 2.35 0.10
N ALA A 84 -12.30 2.25 -0.75
CA ALA A 84 -12.45 1.70 -2.09
C ALA A 84 -12.55 0.17 -2.12
N ARG A 85 -12.38 -0.48 -0.97
CA ARG A 85 -12.42 -1.94 -0.81
C ARG A 85 -11.32 -2.66 -1.60
N VAL A 86 -10.19 -2.00 -1.80
CA VAL A 86 -9.01 -2.59 -2.43
C VAL A 86 -7.96 -2.95 -1.39
N ALA A 87 -8.24 -2.71 -0.12
CA ALA A 87 -7.44 -3.13 1.02
C ALA A 87 -8.36 -3.37 2.22
N GLU A 88 -7.91 -4.20 3.14
CA GLU A 88 -8.64 -4.52 4.37
C GLU A 88 -7.72 -4.36 5.58
N LEU A 89 -8.25 -3.75 6.64
CA LEU A 89 -7.57 -3.68 7.93
C LEU A 89 -8.17 -4.71 8.86
N ASP A 90 -7.29 -5.48 9.53
CA ASP A 90 -7.68 -6.41 10.59
C ASP A 90 -6.69 -6.23 11.74
N GLY A 91 -7.10 -5.42 12.74
CA GLY A 91 -6.22 -5.08 13.85
C GLY A 91 -4.96 -4.37 13.34
N ASP A 92 -3.80 -4.96 13.60
CA ASP A 92 -2.49 -4.42 13.21
C ASP A 92 -2.00 -4.95 11.87
N ARG A 93 -2.89 -5.54 11.07
CA ARG A 93 -2.56 -6.07 9.74
C ARG A 93 -3.31 -5.34 8.65
N LEU A 94 -2.61 -5.02 7.59
CA LEU A 94 -3.19 -4.46 6.38
C LEU A 94 -3.02 -5.46 5.24
N TYR A 95 -4.13 -5.81 4.61
CA TYR A 95 -4.16 -6.70 3.46
C TYR A 95 -4.41 -5.86 2.21
N LEU A 96 -3.43 -5.85 1.31
CA LEU A 96 -3.56 -5.12 0.02
C LEU A 96 -4.22 -6.07 -0.99
N THR A 97 -5.52 -6.28 -0.82
CA THR A 97 -6.26 -7.34 -1.51
C THR A 97 -6.22 -7.23 -3.03
N GLU A 98 -6.28 -6.02 -3.57
CA GLU A 98 -6.22 -5.83 -5.01
C GLU A 98 -4.81 -6.11 -5.54
N MET A 99 -3.77 -5.64 -4.83
CA MET A 99 -2.38 -5.87 -5.21
C MET A 99 -1.97 -7.35 -5.10
N MET A 100 -2.58 -8.09 -4.16
CA MET A 100 -2.32 -9.52 -4.03
C MET A 100 -2.56 -10.29 -5.33
N LYS A 101 -3.51 -9.84 -6.13
CA LYS A 101 -3.83 -10.46 -7.42
C LYS A 101 -2.72 -10.28 -8.45
N LEU A 102 -1.79 -9.35 -8.20
CA LEU A 102 -0.71 -8.99 -9.10
C LEU A 102 0.65 -9.55 -8.65
N MET A 103 0.65 -10.31 -7.59
CA MET A 103 1.88 -10.85 -6.97
C MET A 103 2.17 -12.32 -7.32
#